data_5b928eeba907a6c34fe823b35f5400ed
#
_entry.id   5b928eeba907a6c34fe823b35f5400ed
#
_cell.length_a   1.000
_cell.length_b   1.000
_cell.length_c   1.000
_cell.angle_alpha   90.00
_cell.angle_beta   90.00
_cell.angle_gamma   90.00
#
_symmetry.space_group_name_H-M   'P 1'
#
loop_
_entity.id
_entity.type
_entity.pdbx_description
1 polymer ?
#
loop_
_entity_poly.entity_id
_entity_poly.type
_entity_poly.pdbx_seq_one_letter_code
_entity_poly.pdbx_strand_id
1 'polypeptide(L)'
;MEKLLAFHFNDTELFQLRQIAATLKFHLVPVSDSDYLQPLSSLASGKKNPLAAPHTGKVPEENLLLLCDFTEKRMDKLLLALRKSSLQIDYKAILTPTNKQWNVLRLLLELQAEKNAYQKK
;
A
#
# COMPACT_ATOMS: atom_id res chain seq x y z
N MET A 1 -4.39 -14.93 -4.82
CA MET A 1 -5.46 -14.04 -4.35
C MET A 1 -4.97 -12.62 -4.26
N GLU A 2 -5.79 -11.68 -4.66
CA GLU A 2 -5.44 -10.27 -4.64
C GLU A 2 -5.37 -9.75 -3.21
N LYS A 3 -4.35 -8.94 -2.94
CA LYS A 3 -4.19 -8.29 -1.65
C LYS A 3 -3.96 -6.80 -1.84
N LEU A 4 -4.54 -6.01 -0.96
CA LEU A 4 -4.31 -4.57 -0.90
C LEU A 4 -3.65 -4.27 0.44
N LEU A 5 -2.38 -3.87 0.40
CA LEU A 5 -1.67 -3.46 1.61
C LEU A 5 -1.97 -1.98 1.87
N ALA A 6 -2.37 -1.66 3.08
CA ALA A 6 -2.75 -0.30 3.47
C ALA A 6 -1.78 0.23 4.52
N PHE A 7 -1.12 1.35 4.20
CA PHE A 7 -0.12 1.98 5.05
C PHE A 7 -0.61 3.36 5.49
N HIS A 8 -0.69 3.57 6.79
CA HIS A 8 -1.00 4.85 7.42
C HIS A 8 -2.42 5.35 7.14
N PHE A 9 -3.39 4.49 7.43
CA PHE A 9 -4.81 4.84 7.40
C PHE A 9 -5.39 4.76 8.80
N ASN A 10 -6.29 5.67 9.14
CA ASN A 10 -6.98 5.63 10.42
C ASN A 10 -8.13 4.60 10.39
N ASP A 11 -8.77 4.38 11.55
CA ASP A 11 -9.80 3.35 11.67
C ASP A 11 -11.01 3.63 10.78
N THR A 12 -11.41 4.89 10.64
CA THR A 12 -12.52 5.27 9.77
C THR A 12 -12.21 4.96 8.31
N GLU A 13 -11.00 5.29 7.88
CA GLU A 13 -10.54 5.02 6.52
C GLU A 13 -10.44 3.52 6.26
N LEU A 14 -9.90 2.77 7.23
CA LEU A 14 -9.81 1.31 7.11
C LEU A 14 -11.19 0.67 7.03
N PHE A 15 -12.17 1.20 7.75
CA PHE A 15 -13.54 0.72 7.67
C PHE A 15 -14.07 0.85 6.23
N GLN A 16 -13.86 2.02 5.61
CA GLN A 16 -14.28 2.24 4.23
C GLN A 16 -13.56 1.30 3.27
N LEU A 17 -12.24 1.11 3.46
CA LEU A 17 -11.47 0.17 2.63
C LEU A 17 -11.96 -1.27 2.80
N ARG A 18 -12.36 -1.67 4.01
CA ARG A 18 -12.93 -3.00 4.25
C ARG A 18 -14.23 -3.21 3.51
N GLN A 19 -15.07 -2.18 3.42
CA GLN A 19 -16.30 -2.26 2.66
C GLN A 19 -16.03 -2.45 1.17
N ILE A 20 -15.08 -1.72 0.63
CA ILE A 20 -14.65 -1.88 -0.77
C ILE A 20 -14.09 -3.30 -0.99
N ALA A 21 -13.25 -3.76 -0.07
CA ALA A 21 -12.66 -5.10 -0.15
C ALA A 21 -13.73 -6.19 -0.14
N ALA A 22 -14.73 -6.06 0.71
CA ALA A 22 -15.84 -7.01 0.77
C ALA A 22 -16.65 -7.03 -0.52
N THR A 23 -16.93 -5.86 -1.08
CA THR A 23 -17.70 -5.72 -2.31
C THR A 23 -16.97 -6.31 -3.52
N LEU A 24 -15.67 -5.99 -3.65
CA LEU A 24 -14.86 -6.45 -4.79
C LEU A 24 -14.19 -7.81 -4.53
N LYS A 25 -14.29 -8.32 -3.32
CA LYS A 25 -13.77 -9.65 -2.92
C LYS A 25 -12.26 -9.77 -3.08
N PHE A 26 -11.53 -8.89 -2.41
CA PHE A 26 -10.08 -9.00 -2.27
C PHE A 26 -9.69 -8.93 -0.80
N HIS A 27 -8.43 -9.21 -0.49
CA HIS A 27 -7.91 -9.23 0.87
C HIS A 27 -7.31 -7.87 1.22
N LEU A 28 -7.82 -7.22 2.26
CA LEU A 28 -7.23 -6.00 2.78
C LEU A 28 -6.25 -6.36 3.91
N VAL A 29 -5.03 -5.85 3.82
CA VAL A 29 -3.99 -6.08 4.83
C VAL A 29 -3.52 -4.74 5.37
N PRO A 30 -4.06 -4.28 6.52
CA PRO A 30 -3.51 -3.09 7.17
C PRO A 30 -2.10 -3.40 7.70
N VAL A 31 -1.16 -2.50 7.46
CA VAL A 31 0.24 -2.68 7.88
C VAL A 31 0.53 -1.74 9.03
N SER A 32 1.04 -2.28 10.13
CA SER A 32 1.38 -1.47 11.30
C SER A 32 2.71 -0.73 11.09
N ASP A 33 2.89 0.36 11.84
CA ASP A 33 4.11 1.18 11.76
C ASP A 33 5.38 0.37 12.01
N SER A 34 5.31 -0.61 12.92
CA SER A 34 6.47 -1.44 13.27
C SER A 34 6.91 -2.35 12.11
N ASP A 35 6.08 -2.57 11.12
CA ASP A 35 6.38 -3.43 9.98
C ASP A 35 6.92 -2.67 8.77
N TYR A 36 7.20 -1.38 8.90
CA TYR A 36 7.68 -0.55 7.79
C TYR A 36 9.07 -0.95 7.27
N LEU A 37 9.84 -1.72 8.02
CA LEU A 37 11.13 -2.23 7.55
C LEU A 37 11.05 -3.62 6.93
N GLN A 38 9.87 -4.25 6.94
CA GLN A 38 9.69 -5.54 6.29
C GLN A 38 9.75 -5.40 4.77
N PRO A 39 10.34 -6.39 4.07
CA PRO A 39 10.24 -6.41 2.61
C PRO A 39 8.77 -6.45 2.18
N LEU A 40 8.44 -5.76 1.11
CA LEU A 40 7.06 -5.71 0.62
C LEU A 40 6.53 -7.11 0.27
N SER A 41 7.38 -7.98 -0.27
CA SER A 41 7.00 -9.36 -0.56
C SER A 41 6.62 -10.13 0.71
N SER A 42 7.30 -9.86 1.82
CA SER A 42 6.99 -10.51 3.10
C SER A 42 5.62 -10.08 3.62
N LEU A 43 5.31 -8.79 3.50
CA LEU A 43 3.99 -8.28 3.89
C LEU A 43 2.89 -8.85 3.00
N ALA A 44 3.15 -8.96 1.71
CA ALA A 44 2.17 -9.51 0.76
C ALA A 44 1.92 -11.00 0.99
N SER A 45 2.95 -11.76 1.34
CA SER A 45 2.81 -13.20 1.59
C SER A 45 2.27 -13.52 2.99
N GLY A 46 2.31 -12.56 3.90
CA GLY A 46 1.96 -12.77 5.30
C GLY A 46 3.04 -13.45 6.12
N LYS A 47 4.21 -13.67 5.54
CA LYS A 47 5.36 -14.31 6.22
C LYS A 47 6.44 -13.27 6.48
N LYS A 48 6.39 -12.67 7.66
CA LYS A 48 7.35 -11.64 8.04
C LYS A 48 8.76 -12.20 8.11
N ASN A 49 9.73 -11.39 7.66
CA ASN A 49 11.13 -11.75 7.73
C ASN A 49 11.63 -11.49 9.16
N PRO A 50 12.06 -12.54 9.90
CA PRO A 50 12.51 -12.35 11.28
C PRO A 50 13.82 -11.57 11.39
N LEU A 51 14.54 -11.41 10.30
CA LEU A 51 15.81 -10.65 10.29
C LEU A 51 15.57 -9.15 10.14
N ALA A 52 14.37 -8.72 9.74
CA ALA A 52 14.04 -7.30 9.63
C ALA A 52 13.70 -6.74 11.01
N ALA A 53 14.44 -5.70 11.42
CA ALA A 53 14.20 -5.06 12.72
C ALA A 53 12.84 -4.34 12.71
N PRO A 54 12.16 -4.25 13.88
CA PRO A 54 10.96 -3.43 13.96
C PRO A 54 11.31 -1.96 13.73
N HIS A 55 10.44 -1.26 13.00
CA HIS A 55 10.60 0.18 12.85
C HIS A 55 10.13 0.87 14.13
N THR A 56 10.94 1.81 14.62
CA THR A 56 10.59 2.63 15.79
C THR A 56 10.59 4.10 15.38
N GLY A 57 9.81 4.90 16.09
CA GLY A 57 9.68 6.31 15.77
C GLY A 57 8.57 6.60 14.78
N LYS A 58 8.60 7.82 14.24
CA LYS A 58 7.55 8.27 13.33
C LYS A 58 7.67 7.65 11.96
N VAL A 59 6.54 7.36 11.36
CA VAL A 59 6.44 6.95 9.95
C VAL A 59 6.06 8.17 9.11
N PRO A 60 6.32 8.13 7.78
CA PRO A 60 5.86 9.20 6.90
C PRO A 60 4.34 9.40 7.02
N GLU A 61 3.90 10.66 6.90
CA GLU A 61 2.49 11.00 7.04
C GLU A 61 1.65 10.58 5.85
N GLU A 62 2.28 10.42 4.69
CA GLU A 62 1.59 10.03 3.48
C GLU A 62 1.06 8.60 3.60
N ASN A 63 -0.18 8.41 3.18
CA ASN A 63 -0.75 7.07 3.11
C ASN A 63 -0.48 6.44 1.74
N LEU A 64 -0.51 5.13 1.72
CA LEU A 64 -0.18 4.37 0.51
C LEU A 64 -1.05 3.11 0.44
N LEU A 65 -1.54 2.83 -0.76
CA LEU A 65 -2.13 1.54 -1.09
C LEU A 65 -1.21 0.80 -2.05
N LEU A 66 -0.85 -0.44 -1.71
CA LEU A 66 -0.01 -1.29 -2.57
C LEU A 66 -0.85 -2.45 -3.07
N LEU A 67 -1.02 -2.52 -4.39
CA LEU A 67 -1.81 -3.54 -5.07
C LEU A 67 -0.94 -4.75 -5.37
N CYS A 68 -1.37 -5.93 -4.90
CA CYS A 68 -0.64 -7.18 -5.08
C CYS A 68 -1.52 -8.18 -5.83
N ASP A 69 -1.02 -8.69 -6.96
CA ASP A 69 -1.68 -9.73 -7.78
C ASP A 69 -3.01 -9.31 -8.39
N PHE A 70 -3.24 -8.03 -8.58
CA PHE A 70 -4.42 -7.55 -9.30
C PHE A 70 -4.20 -7.66 -10.80
N THR A 71 -5.19 -8.20 -11.52
CA THR A 71 -5.22 -8.08 -12.98
C THR A 71 -5.56 -6.64 -13.34
N GLU A 72 -5.27 -6.25 -14.57
CA GLU A 72 -5.58 -4.90 -15.04
C GLU A 72 -7.06 -4.56 -14.87
N LYS A 73 -7.93 -5.50 -15.25
CA LYS A 73 -9.38 -5.34 -15.11
C LYS A 73 -9.81 -5.15 -13.66
N ARG A 74 -9.26 -5.95 -12.75
CA ARG A 74 -9.56 -5.86 -11.32
C ARG A 74 -9.03 -4.57 -10.73
N MET A 75 -7.85 -4.15 -11.17
CA MET A 75 -7.26 -2.88 -10.74
C MET A 75 -8.15 -1.71 -11.14
N ASP A 76 -8.66 -1.70 -12.37
CA ASP A 76 -9.58 -0.66 -12.85
C ASP A 76 -10.83 -0.57 -11.97
N LYS A 77 -11.40 -1.71 -11.57
CA LYS A 77 -12.56 -1.75 -10.68
C LYS A 77 -12.24 -1.14 -9.32
N LEU A 78 -11.07 -1.48 -8.76
CA LEU A 78 -10.64 -0.93 -7.48
C LEU A 78 -10.44 0.59 -7.57
N LEU A 79 -9.75 1.06 -8.60
CA LEU A 79 -9.49 2.49 -8.77
C LEU A 79 -10.79 3.28 -8.93
N LEU A 80 -11.76 2.72 -9.63
CA LEU A 80 -13.07 3.35 -9.78
C LEU A 80 -13.79 3.44 -8.42
N ALA A 81 -13.79 2.37 -7.64
CA ALA A 81 -14.39 2.35 -6.31
C ALA A 81 -13.74 3.38 -5.38
N LEU A 82 -12.40 3.50 -5.44
CA LEU A 82 -11.67 4.48 -4.64
C LEU A 82 -12.03 5.92 -5.04
N ARG A 83 -12.19 6.19 -6.34
CA ARG A 83 -12.58 7.53 -6.80
C ARG A 83 -13.99 7.90 -6.36
N LYS A 84 -14.89 6.92 -6.26
CA LYS A 84 -16.28 7.16 -5.81
C LYS A 84 -16.37 7.30 -4.30
N SER A 85 -15.34 6.91 -3.56
CA SER A 85 -15.29 7.03 -2.11
C SER A 85 -14.83 8.44 -1.70
N SER A 86 -14.96 8.75 -0.42
CA SER A 86 -14.44 10.00 0.15
C SER A 86 -12.98 9.88 0.59
N LEU A 87 -12.34 8.74 0.31
CA LEU A 87 -10.97 8.48 0.77
C LEU A 87 -9.96 9.37 0.06
N GLN A 88 -9.06 9.94 0.85
CA GLN A 88 -7.90 10.69 0.34
C GLN A 88 -6.70 9.75 0.34
N ILE A 89 -6.21 9.41 -0.86
CA ILE A 89 -5.10 8.49 -1.04
C ILE A 89 -3.92 9.26 -1.62
N ASP A 90 -2.81 9.33 -0.87
CA ASP A 90 -1.64 10.07 -1.32
C ASP A 90 -0.88 9.32 -2.42
N TYR A 91 -0.69 8.01 -2.23
CA TYR A 91 0.04 7.19 -3.19
C TYR A 91 -0.65 5.85 -3.42
N LYS A 92 -0.65 5.42 -4.67
CA LYS A 92 -1.06 4.07 -5.08
C LYS A 92 0.08 3.47 -5.90
N ALA A 93 0.44 2.24 -5.59
CA ALA A 93 1.51 1.54 -6.27
C ALA A 93 1.16 0.08 -6.49
N ILE A 94 1.93 -0.57 -7.34
CA ILE A 94 1.76 -1.99 -7.66
C ILE A 94 3.01 -2.72 -7.21
N LEU A 95 2.84 -3.89 -6.59
CA LEU A 95 3.96 -4.75 -6.25
C LEU A 95 4.54 -5.35 -7.53
N THR A 96 5.85 -5.15 -7.75
CA THR A 96 6.54 -5.59 -8.96
C THR A 96 7.77 -6.40 -8.61
N PRO A 97 8.36 -7.14 -9.57
CA PRO A 97 9.65 -7.79 -9.34
C PRO A 97 10.76 -6.82 -8.94
N THR A 98 10.65 -5.56 -9.35
CA THR A 98 11.65 -4.53 -9.02
C THR A 98 11.54 -4.10 -7.54
N ASN A 99 10.31 -3.87 -7.03
CA ASN A 99 10.15 -3.29 -5.70
C ASN A 99 9.85 -4.31 -4.59
N LYS A 100 9.65 -5.58 -4.93
CA LYS A 100 9.22 -6.59 -3.94
C LYS A 100 10.20 -6.77 -2.78
N GLN A 101 11.48 -6.48 -2.99
CA GLN A 101 12.50 -6.59 -1.94
C GLN A 101 12.70 -5.28 -1.17
N TRP A 102 12.08 -4.20 -1.62
CA TRP A 102 12.14 -2.92 -0.91
C TRP A 102 11.22 -2.97 0.32
N ASN A 103 11.49 -2.10 1.29
CA ASN A 103 10.50 -1.78 2.31
C ASN A 103 9.66 -0.57 1.84
N VAL A 104 8.60 -0.25 2.59
CA VAL A 104 7.70 0.83 2.20
C VAL A 104 8.38 2.20 2.28
N LEU A 105 9.36 2.37 3.16
CA LEU A 105 10.08 3.65 3.27
C LEU A 105 10.80 3.96 1.96
N ARG A 106 11.47 2.97 1.38
CA ARG A 106 12.11 3.14 0.08
C ARG A 106 11.10 3.38 -1.03
N LEU A 107 10.00 2.63 -1.01
CA LEU A 107 8.95 2.82 -2.03
C LEU A 107 8.40 4.25 -1.98
N LEU A 108 8.13 4.78 -0.79
CA LEU A 108 7.64 6.15 -0.65
C LEU A 108 8.65 7.17 -1.16
N LEU A 109 9.94 6.98 -0.86
CA LEU A 109 11.00 7.86 -1.37
C LEU A 109 11.04 7.87 -2.90
N GLU A 110 10.92 6.69 -3.52
CA GLU A 110 10.91 6.59 -4.97
C GLU A 110 9.66 7.28 -5.58
N LEU A 111 8.50 7.08 -4.96
CA LEU A 111 7.26 7.72 -5.42
C LEU A 111 7.31 9.23 -5.25
N GLN A 112 7.88 9.73 -4.16
CA GLN A 112 8.07 11.15 -3.94
C GLN A 112 9.02 11.76 -4.97
N ALA A 113 10.10 11.04 -5.30
CA ALA A 113 11.06 11.49 -6.31
C ALA A 113 10.40 11.59 -7.69
N GLU A 114 9.56 10.61 -8.05
CA GLU A 114 8.82 10.64 -9.32
C GLU A 114 7.88 11.84 -9.38
N LYS A 115 7.13 12.08 -8.30
CA LYS A 115 6.20 13.20 -8.19
C LYS A 115 6.93 14.54 -8.34
N ASN A 116 8.07 14.69 -7.64
CA ASN A 116 8.88 15.91 -7.69
C ASN A 116 9.45 16.15 -9.09
N ALA A 117 9.92 15.09 -9.74
CA ALA A 117 10.40 15.20 -11.13
C ALA A 117 9.30 15.65 -12.07
N TYR A 118 8.09 15.18 -11.89
CA TYR A 118 6.92 15.57 -12.68
C TYR A 118 6.58 17.04 -12.48
N GLN A 119 6.66 17.54 -11.24
CA GLN A 119 6.30 18.92 -10.93
C GLN A 119 7.34 19.93 -11.41
N LYS A 120 8.58 19.50 -11.64
CA LYS A 120 9.66 20.38 -12.13
C LYS A 120 9.60 20.62 -13.63
N LYS A 121 8.69 19.98 -14.32
CA LYS A 121 8.44 20.25 -15.72
C LYS A 121 7.42 21.38 -15.86
#